data_faf90f33627f0ea11f083dcd8cee7255
#
_entry.id   faf90f33627f0ea11f083dcd8cee7255
#
_cell.length_a   1.000
_cell.length_b   1.000
_cell.length_c   1.000
_cell.angle_alpha   90.00
_cell.angle_beta   90.00
_cell.angle_gamma   90.00
#
_symmetry.space_group_name_H-M   'P 1'
#
loop_
_entity.id
_entity.type
_entity.pdbx_description
1 polymer ?
#
loop_
_entity_poly.entity_id
_entity_poly.type
_entity_poly.pdbx_seq_one_letter_code
_entity_poly.pdbx_strand_id
1 'polypeptide(L)'
;MKLLEAVRTILASLVSLALLAVLGGGLYFGYTLYERSRQAQEEVQKKLAEKESEVARLTVELQAKQADLAQKETQIAQLTSDLQSAREELQKKEKEIQRLNTAIQLLKVDRRVAFLDVLSQEKDETGQPVKTTVRFVEVDSDGRPVEPPRTFAVLGDKVYVDALVVKFADHFVEQGDPLRAASLCLFQRIFGNSQAPDSGVRIDRENDQPAVYRTGQVKSDFERELWAQFWEFAKNEAKAREAGIRAAHGEAVYVQAVPGTRYRLSLRASDGLSIVPEGPVPDLSGKTL
;
A
#
# COMPACT_ATOMS: atom_id res chain seq x y z
N MET A 1 -34.58 -15.13 -129.71
CA MET A 1 -33.63 -14.17 -129.03
C MET A 1 -34.27 -13.42 -127.83
N LYS A 2 -35.50 -12.90 -127.91
CA LYS A 2 -36.11 -12.12 -126.78
C LYS A 2 -36.33 -12.89 -125.45
N LEU A 3 -36.55 -14.23 -125.49
CA LEU A 3 -36.73 -15.05 -124.21
C LEU A 3 -35.43 -15.26 -123.43
N LEU A 4 -34.28 -15.38 -124.15
CA LEU A 4 -32.93 -15.53 -123.50
C LEU A 4 -32.46 -14.26 -122.80
N GLU A 5 -32.78 -13.08 -123.38
CA GLU A 5 -32.49 -11.77 -122.77
C GLU A 5 -33.39 -11.50 -121.49
N ALA A 6 -34.69 -11.89 -121.52
CA ALA A 6 -35.56 -11.78 -120.38
C ALA A 6 -35.09 -12.67 -119.17
N VAL A 7 -34.64 -13.93 -119.47
CA VAL A 7 -34.09 -14.82 -118.44
C VAL A 7 -32.79 -14.29 -117.92
N ARG A 8 -31.91 -13.73 -118.70
CA ARG A 8 -30.60 -13.15 -118.26
C ARG A 8 -30.89 -11.88 -117.39
N THR A 9 -31.83 -11.05 -117.74
CA THR A 9 -32.16 -9.86 -116.92
C THR A 9 -32.78 -10.25 -115.57
N ILE A 10 -33.71 -11.26 -115.54
CA ILE A 10 -34.31 -11.79 -114.33
C ILE A 10 -33.17 -12.42 -113.44
N LEU A 11 -32.30 -13.21 -114.03
CA LEU A 11 -31.19 -13.83 -113.29
C LEU A 11 -30.22 -12.78 -112.70
N ALA A 12 -29.85 -11.74 -113.51
CA ALA A 12 -29.05 -10.62 -112.99
C ALA A 12 -29.71 -9.83 -111.89
N SER A 13 -31.05 -9.61 -111.99
CA SER A 13 -31.77 -8.94 -110.91
C SER A 13 -31.88 -9.77 -109.63
N LEU A 14 -32.03 -11.10 -109.75
CA LEU A 14 -32.01 -12.02 -108.61
C LEU A 14 -30.60 -12.05 -107.92
N VAL A 15 -29.54 -12.09 -108.72
CA VAL A 15 -28.19 -12.04 -108.22
C VAL A 15 -27.89 -10.70 -107.51
N SER A 16 -28.35 -9.58 -108.15
CA SER A 16 -28.24 -8.26 -107.51
C SER A 16 -29.02 -8.17 -106.20
N LEU A 17 -30.22 -8.72 -106.18
CA LEU A 17 -31.02 -8.76 -104.95
C LEU A 17 -30.35 -9.64 -103.86
N ALA A 18 -29.83 -10.79 -104.23
CA ALA A 18 -29.08 -11.66 -103.32
C ALA A 18 -27.81 -10.99 -102.74
N LEU A 19 -27.06 -10.27 -103.62
CA LEU A 19 -25.91 -9.47 -103.18
C LEU A 19 -26.27 -8.35 -102.25
N LEU A 20 -27.38 -7.62 -102.52
CA LEU A 20 -27.89 -6.59 -101.63
C LEU A 20 -28.35 -7.18 -100.29
N ALA A 21 -28.97 -8.37 -100.25
CA ALA A 21 -29.39 -9.04 -99.07
C ALA A 21 -28.19 -9.50 -98.22
N VAL A 22 -27.13 -10.02 -98.89
CA VAL A 22 -25.85 -10.40 -98.20
C VAL A 22 -25.16 -9.18 -97.66
N LEU A 23 -25.04 -8.09 -98.45
CA LEU A 23 -24.44 -6.85 -98.00
C LEU A 23 -25.24 -6.20 -96.85
N GLY A 24 -26.56 -6.14 -97.00
CA GLY A 24 -27.45 -5.59 -95.95
C GLY A 24 -27.39 -6.44 -94.66
N GLY A 25 -27.41 -7.76 -94.83
CA GLY A 25 -27.28 -8.69 -93.72
C GLY A 25 -25.95 -8.58 -93.01
N GLY A 26 -24.85 -8.47 -93.82
CA GLY A 26 -23.51 -8.28 -93.30
C GLY A 26 -23.34 -6.97 -92.54
N LEU A 27 -23.87 -5.87 -93.09
CA LEU A 27 -23.87 -4.57 -92.44
C LEU A 27 -24.73 -4.58 -91.15
N TYR A 28 -25.90 -5.18 -91.17
CA TYR A 28 -26.75 -5.32 -90.01
C TYR A 28 -26.07 -6.17 -88.91
N PHE A 29 -25.45 -7.27 -89.28
CA PHE A 29 -24.74 -8.13 -88.33
C PHE A 29 -23.51 -7.42 -87.80
N GLY A 30 -22.74 -6.76 -88.63
CA GLY A 30 -21.59 -5.94 -88.17
C GLY A 30 -22.04 -4.81 -87.24
N TYR A 31 -23.14 -4.14 -87.54
CA TYR A 31 -23.69 -3.11 -86.68
C TYR A 31 -24.13 -3.69 -85.28
N THR A 32 -24.82 -4.83 -85.26
CA THR A 32 -25.27 -5.46 -84.03
C THR A 32 -24.09 -5.94 -83.16
N LEU A 33 -22.98 -6.46 -83.78
CA LEU A 33 -21.79 -6.80 -83.09
C LEU A 33 -21.04 -5.58 -82.51
N TYR A 34 -21.00 -4.49 -83.32
CA TYR A 34 -20.41 -3.23 -82.84
C TYR A 34 -21.18 -2.64 -81.66
N GLU A 35 -22.54 -2.59 -81.75
CA GLU A 35 -23.39 -2.13 -80.67
C GLU A 35 -23.24 -2.96 -79.39
N ARG A 36 -23.19 -4.30 -79.53
CA ARG A 36 -22.95 -5.20 -78.35
C ARG A 36 -21.61 -4.97 -77.75
N SER A 37 -20.55 -4.83 -78.59
CA SER A 37 -19.22 -4.53 -78.13
C SER A 37 -19.12 -3.19 -77.39
N ARG A 38 -19.75 -2.17 -77.95
CA ARG A 38 -19.86 -0.83 -77.36
C ARG A 38 -20.59 -0.86 -76.02
N GLN A 39 -21.76 -1.52 -75.95
CA GLN A 39 -22.51 -1.67 -74.70
C GLN A 39 -21.71 -2.44 -73.65
N ALA A 40 -21.00 -3.52 -74.02
CA ALA A 40 -20.12 -4.26 -73.14
C ALA A 40 -18.98 -3.41 -72.57
N GLN A 41 -18.35 -2.58 -73.45
CA GLN A 41 -17.35 -1.63 -73.03
C GLN A 41 -17.87 -0.55 -72.11
N GLU A 42 -19.06 0.03 -72.40
CA GLU A 42 -19.69 1.03 -71.53
C GLU A 42 -20.05 0.42 -70.17
N GLU A 43 -20.55 -0.82 -70.14
CA GLU A 43 -20.82 -1.52 -68.88
C GLU A 43 -19.58 -1.80 -68.05
N VAL A 44 -18.48 -2.23 -68.70
CA VAL A 44 -17.18 -2.45 -68.04
C VAL A 44 -16.63 -1.13 -67.48
N GLN A 45 -16.68 -0.05 -68.29
CA GLN A 45 -16.22 1.27 -67.85
C GLN A 45 -17.04 1.77 -66.65
N LYS A 46 -18.38 1.60 -66.71
CA LYS A 46 -19.27 1.97 -65.61
C LYS A 46 -18.93 1.19 -64.32
N LYS A 47 -18.77 -0.13 -64.41
CA LYS A 47 -18.34 -0.98 -63.29
C LYS A 47 -16.97 -0.60 -62.77
N LEU A 48 -16.03 -0.24 -63.65
CA LEU A 48 -14.70 0.22 -63.25
C LEU A 48 -14.81 1.53 -62.48
N ALA A 49 -15.53 2.51 -62.99
CA ALA A 49 -15.73 3.80 -62.31
C ALA A 49 -16.45 3.66 -60.95
N GLU A 50 -17.43 2.75 -60.86
CA GLU A 50 -18.09 2.42 -59.59
C GLU A 50 -17.08 1.82 -58.60
N LYS A 51 -16.26 0.86 -59.02
CA LYS A 51 -15.23 0.26 -58.19
C LYS A 51 -14.10 1.24 -57.78
N GLU A 52 -13.67 2.10 -58.72
CA GLU A 52 -12.71 3.17 -58.39
C GLU A 52 -13.26 4.12 -57.35
N SER A 53 -14.53 4.52 -57.44
CA SER A 53 -15.17 5.36 -56.43
C SER A 53 -15.32 4.66 -55.09
N GLU A 54 -15.66 3.35 -55.09
CA GLU A 54 -15.74 2.54 -53.88
C GLU A 54 -14.34 2.41 -53.19
N VAL A 55 -13.28 2.15 -53.96
CA VAL A 55 -11.90 2.09 -53.46
C VAL A 55 -11.48 3.45 -52.89
N ALA A 56 -11.76 4.54 -53.58
CA ALA A 56 -11.46 5.89 -53.12
C ALA A 56 -12.14 6.17 -51.77
N ARG A 57 -13.43 5.84 -51.63
CA ARG A 57 -14.18 5.99 -50.38
C ARG A 57 -13.61 5.15 -49.27
N LEU A 58 -13.34 3.87 -49.52
CA LEU A 58 -12.75 2.96 -48.53
C LEU A 58 -11.35 3.40 -48.09
N THR A 59 -10.58 3.96 -49.02
CA THR A 59 -9.25 4.50 -48.72
C THR A 59 -9.33 5.69 -47.77
N VAL A 60 -10.27 6.62 -48.01
CA VAL A 60 -10.51 7.77 -47.10
C VAL A 60 -10.98 7.30 -45.74
N GLU A 61 -11.92 6.33 -45.70
CA GLU A 61 -12.40 5.77 -44.43
C GLU A 61 -11.29 5.08 -43.65
N LEU A 62 -10.42 4.33 -44.32
CA LEU A 62 -9.28 3.64 -43.72
C LEU A 62 -8.29 4.65 -43.16
N GLN A 63 -7.98 5.72 -43.89
CA GLN A 63 -7.13 6.80 -43.41
C GLN A 63 -7.71 7.49 -42.17
N ALA A 64 -9.02 7.77 -42.19
CA ALA A 64 -9.69 8.36 -41.02
C ALA A 64 -9.62 7.44 -39.79
N LYS A 65 -9.85 6.13 -39.97
CA LYS A 65 -9.74 5.15 -38.89
C LYS A 65 -8.31 5.02 -38.37
N GLN A 66 -7.32 5.06 -39.25
CA GLN A 66 -5.90 5.04 -38.87
C GLN A 66 -5.53 6.28 -38.05
N ALA A 67 -6.01 7.46 -38.43
CA ALA A 67 -5.80 8.69 -37.70
C ALA A 67 -6.48 8.64 -36.30
N ASP A 68 -7.70 8.13 -36.21
CA ASP A 68 -8.41 7.93 -34.91
C ASP A 68 -7.67 6.93 -34.01
N LEU A 69 -7.18 5.83 -34.57
CA LEU A 69 -6.36 4.86 -33.83
C LEU A 69 -5.07 5.48 -33.28
N ALA A 70 -4.34 6.22 -34.11
CA ALA A 70 -3.13 6.90 -33.68
C ALA A 70 -3.39 7.93 -32.57
N GLN A 71 -4.52 8.65 -32.66
CA GLN A 71 -4.93 9.57 -31.60
C GLN A 71 -5.27 8.83 -30.31
N LYS A 72 -5.99 7.72 -30.39
CA LYS A 72 -6.33 6.89 -29.22
C LYS A 72 -5.09 6.26 -28.59
N GLU A 73 -4.15 5.79 -29.38
CA GLU A 73 -2.87 5.26 -28.87
C GLU A 73 -2.10 6.33 -28.10
N THR A 74 -2.06 7.55 -28.61
CA THR A 74 -1.45 8.69 -27.93
C THR A 74 -2.15 9.00 -26.61
N GLN A 75 -3.48 8.99 -26.60
CA GLN A 75 -4.29 9.20 -25.38
C GLN A 75 -4.06 8.08 -24.36
N ILE A 76 -4.00 6.83 -24.79
CA ILE A 76 -3.71 5.69 -23.91
C ILE A 76 -2.31 5.81 -23.30
N ALA A 77 -1.33 6.18 -24.10
CA ALA A 77 0.04 6.39 -23.60
C ALA A 77 0.09 7.51 -22.54
N GLN A 78 -0.59 8.63 -22.80
CA GLN A 78 -0.69 9.74 -21.85
C GLN A 78 -1.40 9.31 -20.55
N LEU A 79 -2.57 8.69 -20.66
CA LEU A 79 -3.31 8.20 -19.49
C LEU A 79 -2.54 7.17 -18.69
N THR A 80 -1.77 6.31 -19.35
CA THR A 80 -0.92 5.33 -18.68
C THR A 80 0.20 6.02 -17.90
N SER A 81 0.82 7.04 -18.48
CA SER A 81 1.83 7.85 -17.80
C SER A 81 1.26 8.60 -16.59
N ASP A 82 0.09 9.23 -16.76
CA ASP A 82 -0.59 9.96 -15.68
C ASP A 82 -1.00 9.02 -14.54
N LEU A 83 -1.49 7.84 -14.87
CA LEU A 83 -1.86 6.80 -13.90
C LEU A 83 -0.64 6.28 -13.14
N GLN A 84 0.50 6.12 -13.81
CA GLN A 84 1.75 5.74 -13.17
C GLN A 84 2.21 6.82 -12.18
N SER A 85 2.21 8.08 -12.60
CA SER A 85 2.58 9.22 -11.76
C SER A 85 1.66 9.35 -10.53
N ALA A 86 0.35 9.20 -10.73
CA ALA A 86 -0.62 9.22 -9.64
C ALA A 86 -0.42 8.08 -8.63
N ARG A 87 -0.07 6.88 -9.11
CA ARG A 87 0.25 5.75 -8.23
C ARG A 87 1.50 6.00 -7.38
N GLU A 88 2.54 6.57 -7.97
CA GLU A 88 3.76 6.93 -7.25
C GLU A 88 3.50 8.01 -6.19
N GLU A 89 2.68 9.01 -6.52
CA GLU A 89 2.26 10.03 -5.55
C GLU A 89 1.43 9.44 -4.41
N LEU A 90 0.48 8.55 -4.71
CA LEU A 90 -0.30 7.84 -3.69
C LEU A 90 0.59 7.05 -2.74
N GLN A 91 1.56 6.29 -3.27
CA GLN A 91 2.50 5.55 -2.42
C GLN A 91 3.33 6.45 -1.51
N LYS A 92 3.76 7.63 -2.00
CA LYS A 92 4.48 8.62 -1.18
C LYS A 92 3.57 9.15 -0.06
N LYS A 93 2.33 9.49 -0.38
CA LYS A 93 1.35 9.97 0.60
C LYS A 93 0.97 8.91 1.64
N GLU A 94 0.82 7.65 1.23
CA GLU A 94 0.57 6.54 2.16
C GLU A 94 1.72 6.37 3.16
N LYS A 95 2.96 6.40 2.69
CA LYS A 95 4.14 6.35 3.58
C LYS A 95 4.17 7.53 4.56
N GLU A 96 3.85 8.72 4.09
CA GLU A 96 3.80 9.92 4.95
C GLU A 96 2.67 9.83 5.98
N ILE A 97 1.49 9.35 5.60
CA ILE A 97 0.39 9.10 6.53
C ILE A 97 0.79 8.07 7.60
N GLN A 98 1.45 6.98 7.23
CA GLN A 98 1.95 6.00 8.19
C GLN A 98 2.94 6.63 9.17
N ARG A 99 3.89 7.41 8.65
CA ARG A 99 4.86 8.14 9.47
C ARG A 99 4.18 9.11 10.46
N LEU A 100 3.25 9.92 9.98
CA LEU A 100 2.51 10.87 10.82
C LEU A 100 1.63 10.18 11.86
N ASN A 101 0.97 9.08 11.52
CA ASN A 101 0.17 8.30 12.48
C ASN A 101 1.05 7.73 13.59
N THR A 102 2.20 7.17 13.25
CA THR A 102 3.18 6.68 14.24
C THR A 102 3.64 7.82 15.14
N ALA A 103 3.96 8.98 14.55
CA ALA A 103 4.36 10.17 15.29
C ALA A 103 3.29 10.67 16.27
N ILE A 104 2.04 10.76 15.81
CA ILE A 104 0.90 11.14 16.67
C ILE A 104 0.77 10.16 17.84
N GLN A 105 0.95 8.87 17.60
CA GLN A 105 0.87 7.87 18.66
C GLN A 105 2.01 8.02 19.67
N LEU A 106 3.25 8.26 19.20
CA LEU A 106 4.38 8.52 20.09
C LEU A 106 4.15 9.78 20.93
N LEU A 107 3.61 10.84 20.36
CA LEU A 107 3.29 12.06 21.08
C LEU A 107 2.15 11.92 22.10
N LYS A 108 1.14 11.05 21.80
CA LYS A 108 0.05 10.76 22.73
C LYS A 108 0.51 9.98 23.96
N VAL A 109 1.56 9.19 23.84
CA VAL A 109 2.16 8.41 24.93
C VAL A 109 3.28 9.23 25.59
N ASP A 110 3.03 10.48 25.87
CA ASP A 110 3.95 11.37 26.56
C ASP A 110 4.35 10.84 27.96
N ARG A 111 3.49 9.98 28.56
CA ARG A 111 3.70 9.36 29.85
C ARG A 111 3.28 7.89 29.81
N ARG A 112 4.23 7.01 29.60
CA ARG A 112 4.00 5.59 29.75
C ARG A 112 3.69 5.29 31.20
N VAL A 113 2.52 4.73 31.49
CA VAL A 113 2.06 4.44 32.85
C VAL A 113 1.80 2.95 32.98
N ALA A 114 2.32 2.37 34.06
CA ALA A 114 2.00 1.00 34.45
C ALA A 114 1.74 0.91 35.95
N PHE A 115 1.04 -0.12 36.36
CA PHE A 115 0.83 -0.46 37.76
C PHE A 115 1.53 -1.77 38.09
N LEU A 116 2.20 -1.77 39.25
CA LEU A 116 2.78 -2.94 39.86
C LEU A 116 2.00 -3.24 41.14
N ASP A 117 1.17 -4.26 41.11
CA ASP A 117 0.39 -4.70 42.26
C ASP A 117 1.16 -5.79 43.00
N VAL A 118 1.45 -5.60 44.28
CA VAL A 118 2.04 -6.64 45.13
C VAL A 118 0.92 -7.49 45.72
N LEU A 119 0.79 -8.72 45.23
CA LEU A 119 -0.32 -9.61 45.60
C LEU A 119 -0.04 -10.37 46.88
N SER A 120 1.16 -10.97 47.02
CA SER A 120 1.53 -11.77 48.17
C SER A 120 3.04 -11.86 48.33
N GLN A 121 3.49 -12.26 49.54
CA GLN A 121 4.88 -12.60 49.83
C GLN A 121 4.94 -13.95 50.54
N GLU A 122 5.84 -14.81 50.09
CA GLU A 122 6.25 -16.02 50.76
C GLU A 122 7.41 -15.70 51.67
N LYS A 123 7.36 -16.19 52.92
CA LYS A 123 8.39 -15.98 53.95
C LYS A 123 9.06 -17.29 54.29
N ASP A 124 10.32 -17.22 54.69
CA ASP A 124 11.03 -18.36 55.23
C ASP A 124 10.69 -18.64 56.73
N GLU A 125 11.35 -19.62 57.31
CA GLU A 125 11.15 -20.02 58.71
C GLU A 125 11.50 -18.88 59.70
N THR A 126 12.32 -17.94 59.27
CA THR A 126 12.71 -16.76 60.09
C THR A 126 11.79 -15.57 59.92
N GLY A 127 10.78 -15.70 59.05
CA GLY A 127 9.81 -14.64 58.73
C GLY A 127 10.29 -13.63 57.70
N GLN A 128 11.46 -13.88 57.06
CA GLN A 128 11.97 -13.01 55.98
C GLN A 128 11.31 -13.33 54.66
N PRO A 129 10.89 -12.30 53.88
CA PRO A 129 10.33 -12.51 52.56
C PRO A 129 11.38 -13.05 51.58
N VAL A 130 11.11 -14.23 51.04
CA VAL A 130 12.01 -14.89 50.06
C VAL A 130 11.47 -14.79 48.62
N LYS A 131 10.19 -14.55 48.48
CA LYS A 131 9.54 -14.47 47.16
C LYS A 131 8.34 -13.54 47.21
N THR A 132 8.22 -12.66 46.22
CA THR A 132 7.12 -11.69 46.07
C THR A 132 6.38 -11.96 44.79
N THR A 133 5.08 -12.16 44.88
CA THR A 133 4.18 -12.28 43.70
C THR A 133 3.63 -10.92 43.35
N VAL A 134 3.83 -10.51 42.12
CA VAL A 134 3.40 -9.22 41.58
C VAL A 134 2.54 -9.39 40.34
N ARG A 135 1.66 -8.40 40.10
CA ARG A 135 0.88 -8.27 38.89
C ARG A 135 1.25 -6.96 38.21
N PHE A 136 1.68 -7.03 36.98
CA PHE A 136 2.01 -5.88 36.14
C PHE A 136 0.87 -5.57 35.19
N VAL A 137 0.44 -4.31 35.14
CA VAL A 137 -0.67 -3.83 34.29
C VAL A 137 -0.26 -2.52 33.65
N GLU A 138 -0.07 -2.49 32.35
CA GLU A 138 0.14 -1.27 31.61
C GLU A 138 -1.21 -0.66 31.18
N VAL A 139 -1.34 0.66 31.27
CA VAL A 139 -2.58 1.37 30.95
C VAL A 139 -2.36 2.47 29.92
N ASP A 140 -3.41 2.73 29.14
CA ASP A 140 -3.48 3.87 28.22
C ASP A 140 -3.78 5.19 28.95
N SER A 141 -3.93 6.29 28.21
CA SER A 141 -4.26 7.61 28.72
C SER A 141 -5.62 7.65 29.46
N ASP A 142 -6.52 6.72 29.15
CA ASP A 142 -7.85 6.61 29.78
C ASP A 142 -7.85 5.71 31.01
N GLY A 143 -6.68 5.14 31.36
CA GLY A 143 -6.53 4.20 32.48
C GLY A 143 -6.99 2.78 32.18
N ARG A 144 -7.24 2.43 30.92
CA ARG A 144 -7.65 1.08 30.51
C ARG A 144 -6.41 0.22 30.27
N PRO A 145 -6.46 -1.06 30.67
CA PRO A 145 -5.36 -1.99 30.37
C PRO A 145 -5.10 -2.10 28.88
N VAL A 146 -3.84 -1.90 28.46
CA VAL A 146 -3.41 -2.02 27.07
C VAL A 146 -3.28 -3.48 26.65
N GLU A 147 -2.82 -4.33 27.58
CA GLU A 147 -2.72 -5.78 27.45
C GLU A 147 -3.27 -6.47 28.69
N PRO A 148 -3.58 -7.77 28.63
CA PRO A 148 -3.97 -8.54 29.80
C PRO A 148 -2.91 -8.44 30.91
N PRO A 149 -3.34 -8.27 32.19
CA PRO A 149 -2.45 -8.22 33.33
C PRO A 149 -1.55 -9.46 33.41
N ARG A 150 -0.25 -9.27 33.68
CA ARG A 150 0.72 -10.35 33.80
C ARG A 150 1.09 -10.54 35.26
N THR A 151 0.90 -11.76 35.77
CA THR A 151 1.27 -12.13 37.16
C THR A 151 2.49 -13.03 37.13
N PHE A 152 3.47 -12.71 37.95
CA PHE A 152 4.72 -13.47 38.08
C PHE A 152 5.34 -13.27 39.47
N ALA A 153 6.34 -14.09 39.80
CA ALA A 153 7.03 -14.00 41.06
C ALA A 153 8.47 -13.55 40.85
N VAL A 154 8.99 -12.76 41.80
CA VAL A 154 10.38 -12.35 41.89
C VAL A 154 10.94 -12.77 43.26
N LEU A 155 12.27 -12.95 43.36
CA LEU A 155 12.91 -13.38 44.59
C LEU A 155 13.28 -12.19 45.47
N GLY A 156 12.92 -12.25 46.75
CA GLY A 156 13.20 -11.22 47.75
C GLY A 156 12.00 -10.33 48.07
N ASP A 157 12.26 -9.23 48.74
CA ASP A 157 11.31 -8.27 49.30
C ASP A 157 11.31 -6.90 48.58
N LYS A 158 12.30 -6.66 47.72
CA LYS A 158 12.35 -5.45 46.88
C LYS A 158 12.13 -5.84 45.44
N VAL A 159 11.30 -5.06 44.75
CA VAL A 159 10.99 -5.26 43.33
C VAL A 159 11.61 -4.13 42.55
N TYR A 160 12.47 -4.48 41.61
CA TYR A 160 13.15 -3.58 40.70
C TYR A 160 12.42 -3.62 39.35
N VAL A 161 12.27 -2.46 38.75
CA VAL A 161 11.78 -2.30 37.37
C VAL A 161 12.88 -1.63 36.56
N ASP A 162 13.45 -2.35 35.65
CA ASP A 162 14.49 -1.89 34.74
C ASP A 162 13.84 -1.41 33.42
N ALA A 163 14.15 -0.20 33.03
CA ALA A 163 13.64 0.40 31.80
C ALA A 163 14.75 1.12 31.05
N LEU A 164 14.62 1.16 29.74
CA LEU A 164 15.44 2.00 28.89
C LEU A 164 14.63 3.27 28.56
N VAL A 165 15.21 4.41 28.86
CA VAL A 165 14.69 5.72 28.49
C VAL A 165 15.50 6.29 27.34
N VAL A 166 14.87 6.56 26.21
CA VAL A 166 15.48 7.16 25.05
C VAL A 166 15.01 8.61 24.94
N LYS A 167 15.94 9.55 25.04
CA LYS A 167 15.68 11.00 24.88
C LYS A 167 16.42 11.50 23.65
N PHE A 168 15.70 12.15 22.77
CA PHE A 168 16.29 12.78 21.59
C PHE A 168 16.85 14.16 21.93
N ALA A 169 17.70 14.70 21.05
CA ALA A 169 18.27 16.02 21.21
C ALA A 169 17.20 17.12 21.09
N ASP A 170 17.35 18.19 21.88
CA ASP A 170 16.32 19.23 22.03
C ASP A 170 15.94 19.90 20.72
N HIS A 171 16.86 20.00 19.75
CA HIS A 171 16.58 20.58 18.44
C HIS A 171 15.47 19.83 17.65
N PHE A 172 15.26 18.52 17.89
CA PHE A 172 14.15 17.79 17.30
C PHE A 172 12.79 18.18 17.87
N VAL A 173 12.78 18.52 19.17
CA VAL A 173 11.59 19.07 19.84
C VAL A 173 11.29 20.46 19.29
N GLU A 174 12.30 21.31 19.15
CA GLU A 174 12.17 22.67 18.60
C GLU A 174 11.72 22.69 17.15
N GLN A 175 12.18 21.73 16.35
CA GLN A 175 11.79 21.57 14.94
C GLN A 175 10.44 20.88 14.76
N GLY A 176 9.81 20.41 15.85
CA GLY A 176 8.56 19.66 15.79
C GLY A 176 8.69 18.34 15.04
N ASP A 177 9.87 17.67 15.12
CA ASP A 177 10.07 16.35 14.48
C ASP A 177 9.07 15.35 15.07
N PRO A 178 8.15 14.82 14.26
CA PRO A 178 7.04 14.05 14.79
C PRO A 178 7.46 12.73 15.46
N LEU A 179 8.64 12.20 15.14
CA LEU A 179 9.14 10.93 15.69
C LEU A 179 10.13 11.13 16.83
N ARG A 180 10.89 12.24 16.84
CA ARG A 180 12.00 12.49 17.76
C ARG A 180 11.69 13.57 18.80
N ALA A 181 10.49 14.19 18.75
CA ALA A 181 10.07 15.16 19.76
C ALA A 181 9.63 14.53 21.08
N ALA A 182 9.38 13.20 21.12
CA ALA A 182 8.88 12.49 22.30
C ALA A 182 10.00 11.64 22.92
N SER A 183 10.02 11.53 24.25
CA SER A 183 10.85 10.54 24.96
C SER A 183 10.17 9.18 24.92
N LEU A 184 10.95 8.12 24.70
CA LEU A 184 10.48 6.75 24.68
C LEU A 184 10.92 6.03 25.95
N CYS A 185 10.02 5.22 26.52
CA CYS A 185 10.35 4.33 27.64
C CYS A 185 10.08 2.89 27.21
N LEU A 186 11.08 2.03 27.37
CA LEU A 186 10.97 0.59 27.12
C LEU A 186 11.17 -0.12 28.47
N PHE A 187 10.12 -0.78 28.99
CA PHE A 187 10.27 -1.61 30.18
C PHE A 187 11.03 -2.88 29.82
N GLN A 188 12.24 -3.01 30.31
CA GLN A 188 13.08 -4.17 29.97
C GLN A 188 12.68 -5.39 30.78
N ARG A 189 12.76 -5.29 32.12
CA ARG A 189 12.54 -6.44 33.01
C ARG A 189 12.08 -6.01 34.41
N ILE A 190 11.51 -6.96 35.13
CA ILE A 190 11.18 -6.84 36.56
C ILE A 190 11.86 -7.99 37.27
N PHE A 191 12.57 -7.68 38.36
CA PHE A 191 13.33 -8.65 39.16
C PHE A 191 13.35 -8.28 40.62
N GLY A 192 13.69 -9.22 41.45
CA GLY A 192 13.83 -9.02 42.91
C GLY A 192 15.28 -8.86 43.34
N ASN A 193 15.48 -8.34 44.55
CA ASN A 193 16.82 -8.11 45.12
C ASN A 193 17.62 -9.41 45.41
N SER A 194 16.96 -10.55 45.44
CA SER A 194 17.60 -11.86 45.71
C SER A 194 17.82 -12.68 44.43
N GLN A 195 17.83 -12.03 43.27
CA GLN A 195 18.09 -12.66 41.96
C GLN A 195 18.95 -11.78 41.07
N ALA A 196 19.63 -12.39 40.10
CA ALA A 196 20.39 -11.64 39.12
C ALA A 196 19.40 -10.88 38.18
N PRO A 197 19.69 -9.62 37.77
CA PRO A 197 18.83 -8.86 36.87
C PRO A 197 18.47 -9.60 35.58
N ASP A 198 19.41 -10.39 35.04
CA ASP A 198 19.19 -11.14 33.79
C ASP A 198 18.22 -12.31 33.93
N SER A 199 17.95 -12.77 35.15
CA SER A 199 16.93 -13.77 35.46
C SER A 199 15.54 -13.15 35.68
N GLY A 200 15.43 -11.82 35.58
CA GLY A 200 14.17 -11.10 35.70
C GLY A 200 13.17 -11.40 34.57
N VAL A 201 11.92 -11.12 34.85
CA VAL A 201 10.82 -11.31 33.87
C VAL A 201 10.86 -10.17 32.85
N ARG A 202 11.05 -10.49 31.60
CA ARG A 202 11.02 -9.51 30.50
C ARG A 202 9.62 -8.96 30.30
N ILE A 203 9.53 -7.64 30.16
CA ILE A 203 8.28 -6.92 29.93
C ILE A 203 8.10 -6.64 28.44
N ASP A 204 8.89 -5.75 27.86
CA ASP A 204 8.90 -5.53 26.43
C ASP A 204 9.82 -6.54 25.75
N ARG A 205 9.41 -7.00 24.57
CA ARG A 205 10.23 -7.90 23.75
C ARG A 205 11.21 -7.09 22.93
N GLU A 206 12.45 -7.53 22.88
CA GLU A 206 13.45 -6.94 22.00
C GLU A 206 12.99 -6.94 20.54
N ASN A 207 13.29 -5.87 19.82
CA ASN A 207 12.92 -5.64 18.43
C ASN A 207 11.40 -5.65 18.17
N ASP A 208 10.60 -5.57 19.24
CA ASP A 208 9.16 -5.47 19.14
C ASP A 208 8.67 -4.09 19.60
N GLN A 209 7.50 -3.70 19.09
CA GLN A 209 6.83 -2.46 19.47
C GLN A 209 6.00 -2.71 20.73
N PRO A 210 6.23 -1.98 21.82
CA PRO A 210 5.35 -2.08 22.98
C PRO A 210 3.90 -1.74 22.61
N ALA A 211 2.96 -2.44 23.25
CA ALA A 211 1.54 -2.36 22.89
C ALA A 211 0.97 -0.95 22.95
N VAL A 212 1.42 -0.15 23.93
CA VAL A 212 0.97 1.25 24.13
C VAL A 212 1.32 2.16 22.94
N TYR A 213 2.36 1.84 22.18
CA TYR A 213 2.78 2.62 21.02
C TYR A 213 2.17 2.12 19.69
N ARG A 214 1.33 1.08 19.70
CA ARG A 214 0.72 0.53 18.48
C ARG A 214 -0.33 1.48 17.93
N THR A 215 -0.27 1.73 16.61
CA THR A 215 -1.25 2.57 15.90
C THR A 215 -2.46 1.80 15.39
N GLY A 216 -2.36 0.45 15.35
CA GLY A 216 -3.40 -0.44 14.83
C GLY A 216 -3.11 -1.91 15.11
N GLN A 217 -3.91 -2.81 14.56
CA GLN A 217 -3.75 -4.25 14.76
C GLN A 217 -2.57 -4.87 14.00
N VAL A 218 -2.22 -4.30 12.85
CA VAL A 218 -1.14 -4.79 11.98
C VAL A 218 -0.05 -3.74 11.90
N LYS A 219 1.19 -4.13 12.23
CA LYS A 219 2.36 -3.25 12.14
C LYS A 219 2.69 -2.97 10.68
N SER A 220 2.85 -1.70 10.34
CA SER A 220 3.41 -1.30 9.05
C SER A 220 4.90 -1.67 8.94
N ASP A 221 5.43 -1.74 7.71
CA ASP A 221 6.87 -1.96 7.48
C ASP A 221 7.69 -0.84 8.11
N PHE A 222 7.19 0.39 8.03
CA PHE A 222 7.80 1.56 8.65
C PHE A 222 7.90 1.42 10.18
N GLU A 223 6.84 0.97 10.86
CA GLU A 223 6.85 0.75 12.31
C GLU A 223 7.85 -0.35 12.70
N ARG A 224 7.91 -1.44 11.93
CA ARG A 224 8.89 -2.51 12.20
C ARG A 224 10.33 -2.03 12.12
N GLU A 225 10.66 -1.26 11.09
CA GLU A 225 12.00 -0.70 10.90
C GLU A 225 12.35 0.30 11.99
N LEU A 226 11.43 1.21 12.33
CA LEU A 226 11.59 2.20 13.39
C LEU A 226 11.88 1.55 14.75
N TRP A 227 11.10 0.53 15.13
CA TRP A 227 11.28 -0.15 16.42
C TRP A 227 12.54 -1.00 16.45
N ALA A 228 12.92 -1.63 15.34
CA ALA A 228 14.22 -2.30 15.24
C ALA A 228 15.38 -1.33 15.48
N GLN A 229 15.33 -0.13 14.93
CA GLN A 229 16.31 0.93 15.15
C GLN A 229 16.34 1.40 16.62
N PHE A 230 15.22 1.60 17.28
CA PHE A 230 15.18 2.01 18.69
C PHE A 230 15.86 0.98 19.61
N TRP A 231 15.64 -0.30 19.38
CA TRP A 231 16.30 -1.36 20.12
C TRP A 231 17.81 -1.45 19.82
N GLU A 232 18.22 -1.09 18.60
CA GLU A 232 19.63 -1.00 18.24
C GLU A 232 20.32 0.17 18.94
N PHE A 233 19.68 1.34 19.00
CA PHE A 233 20.17 2.50 19.75
C PHE A 233 20.33 2.20 21.25
N ALA A 234 19.45 1.37 21.79
CA ALA A 234 19.56 0.89 23.16
C ALA A 234 20.85 0.12 23.47
N LYS A 235 21.42 -0.53 22.44
CA LYS A 235 22.60 -1.41 22.58
C LYS A 235 23.89 -0.76 22.09
N ASN A 236 23.81 0.29 21.27
CA ASN A 236 24.94 0.90 20.62
C ASN A 236 24.94 2.42 20.77
N GLU A 237 25.74 2.89 21.73
CA GLU A 237 25.88 4.31 22.07
C GLU A 237 26.39 5.20 20.91
N ALA A 238 27.25 4.64 20.04
CA ALA A 238 27.77 5.38 18.89
C ALA A 238 26.66 5.64 17.87
N LYS A 239 25.88 4.62 17.51
CA LYS A 239 24.71 4.74 16.61
C LYS A 239 23.62 5.63 17.21
N ALA A 240 23.41 5.56 18.52
CA ALA A 240 22.49 6.43 19.21
C ALA A 240 22.87 7.91 19.04
N ARG A 241 24.14 8.24 19.19
CA ARG A 241 24.65 9.62 18.99
C ARG A 241 24.51 10.09 17.54
N GLU A 242 24.82 9.24 16.57
CA GLU A 242 24.63 9.55 15.15
C GLU A 242 23.17 9.83 14.79
N ALA A 243 22.23 9.12 15.42
CA ALA A 243 20.80 9.32 15.26
C ALA A 243 20.25 10.56 16.00
N GLY A 244 21.09 11.32 16.69
CA GLY A 244 20.68 12.49 17.46
C GLY A 244 19.99 12.15 18.78
N ILE A 245 20.29 10.99 19.36
CA ILE A 245 19.83 10.61 20.69
C ILE A 245 20.76 11.26 21.72
N ARG A 246 20.21 12.12 22.56
CA ARG A 246 20.94 12.81 23.63
C ARG A 246 21.30 11.88 24.77
N ALA A 247 20.39 10.99 25.12
CA ALA A 247 20.55 10.02 26.17
C ALA A 247 19.75 8.75 25.87
N ALA A 248 20.43 7.62 25.91
CA ALA A 248 19.81 6.30 26.00
C ALA A 248 20.44 5.64 27.23
N HIS A 249 19.72 5.61 28.33
CA HIS A 249 20.25 5.07 29.58
C HIS A 249 19.25 4.12 30.23
N GLY A 250 19.78 3.06 30.85
CA GLY A 250 19.01 2.18 31.69
C GLY A 250 18.71 2.87 33.03
N GLU A 251 17.46 2.90 33.42
CA GLU A 251 17.02 3.33 34.75
C GLU A 251 16.41 2.13 35.47
N ALA A 252 16.90 1.84 36.65
CA ALA A 252 16.34 0.82 37.52
C ALA A 252 15.76 1.48 38.76
N VAL A 253 14.43 1.53 38.85
CA VAL A 253 13.73 1.99 40.05
C VAL A 253 13.26 0.80 40.85
N TYR A 254 13.15 0.97 42.20
CA TYR A 254 12.69 -0.12 43.04
C TYR A 254 11.76 0.37 44.16
N VAL A 255 10.97 -0.56 44.65
CA VAL A 255 10.17 -0.39 45.87
C VAL A 255 10.39 -1.53 46.84
N GLN A 256 10.23 -1.22 48.13
CA GLN A 256 10.00 -2.25 49.16
C GLN A 256 8.58 -2.77 48.90
N ALA A 257 8.47 -4.05 48.55
CA ALA A 257 7.21 -4.64 48.22
C ALA A 257 6.34 -4.87 49.45
N VAL A 258 5.20 -4.19 49.52
CA VAL A 258 4.23 -4.37 50.59
C VAL A 258 3.00 -5.09 50.02
N PRO A 259 2.64 -6.30 50.50
CA PRO A 259 1.45 -7.02 50.07
C PRO A 259 0.16 -6.17 50.15
N GLY A 260 -0.65 -6.25 49.12
CA GLY A 260 -1.91 -5.48 49.03
C GLY A 260 -1.72 -4.04 48.54
N THR A 261 -0.48 -3.63 48.22
CA THR A 261 -0.19 -2.27 47.73
C THR A 261 -0.01 -2.24 46.20
N ARG A 262 -0.67 -1.27 45.57
CA ARG A 262 -0.43 -0.89 44.17
C ARG A 262 0.59 0.21 44.10
N TYR A 263 1.58 0.04 43.22
CA TYR A 263 2.57 1.05 42.89
C TYR A 263 2.36 1.52 41.46
N ARG A 264 2.48 2.84 41.25
CA ARG A 264 2.40 3.45 39.94
C ARG A 264 3.81 3.67 39.40
N LEU A 265 4.06 3.15 38.20
CA LEU A 265 5.23 3.42 37.39
C LEU A 265 4.87 4.49 36.35
N SER A 266 5.67 5.53 36.25
CA SER A 266 5.47 6.56 35.22
C SER A 266 6.81 7.18 34.82
N LEU A 267 6.97 7.43 33.51
CA LEU A 267 8.06 8.23 32.99
C LEU A 267 7.67 9.71 33.17
N ARG A 268 8.57 10.49 33.77
CA ARG A 268 8.42 11.93 33.88
C ARG A 268 9.37 12.61 32.88
N ALA A 269 8.88 13.66 32.21
CA ALA A 269 9.67 14.37 31.22
C ALA A 269 11.00 14.95 31.76
N SER A 270 11.00 15.38 33.05
CA SER A 270 12.16 15.95 33.72
C SER A 270 13.01 14.93 34.46
N ASP A 271 12.37 13.98 35.15
CA ASP A 271 13.00 13.23 36.26
C ASP A 271 13.26 11.75 35.95
N GLY A 272 12.91 11.28 34.70
CA GLY A 272 13.06 9.87 34.33
C GLY A 272 11.95 8.97 34.85
N LEU A 273 12.24 7.68 35.04
CA LEU A 273 11.30 6.69 35.54
C LEU A 273 11.09 6.86 37.07
N SER A 274 9.84 6.83 37.48
CA SER A 274 9.47 6.86 38.91
C SER A 274 8.52 5.71 39.25
N ILE A 275 8.62 5.21 40.50
CA ILE A 275 7.72 4.24 41.07
C ILE A 275 7.28 4.74 42.44
N VAL A 276 5.98 4.92 42.62
CA VAL A 276 5.40 5.50 43.85
C VAL A 276 4.17 4.68 44.32
N PRO A 277 3.89 4.59 45.62
CA PRO A 277 2.66 3.97 46.12
C PRO A 277 1.45 4.75 45.58
N GLU A 278 0.43 4.04 45.07
CA GLU A 278 -0.83 4.61 44.58
C GLU A 278 -1.99 4.35 45.55
N GLY A 279 -1.95 3.20 46.23
CA GLY A 279 -3.01 2.79 47.13
C GLY A 279 -3.17 1.28 47.25
N PRO A 280 -4.30 0.79 47.72
CA PRO A 280 -4.57 -0.65 47.80
C PRO A 280 -4.72 -1.26 46.37
N VAL A 281 -4.36 -2.53 46.25
CA VAL A 281 -4.58 -3.30 45.04
C VAL A 281 -6.10 -3.39 44.77
N PRO A 282 -6.58 -2.94 43.60
CA PRO A 282 -7.99 -3.06 43.27
C PRO A 282 -8.38 -4.52 43.05
N ASP A 283 -9.58 -4.87 43.53
CA ASP A 283 -10.18 -6.16 43.25
C ASP A 283 -10.60 -6.22 41.78
N LEU A 284 -9.81 -6.93 40.96
CA LEU A 284 -10.12 -7.18 39.57
C LEU A 284 -11.01 -8.43 39.36
N SER A 285 -11.45 -9.07 40.43
CA SER A 285 -12.45 -10.15 40.37
C SER A 285 -13.84 -9.58 40.02
N GLY A 286 -13.98 -9.22 38.75
CA GLY A 286 -15.23 -9.06 38.02
C GLY A 286 -16.43 -8.47 38.77
N LYS A 287 -16.63 -7.16 38.64
CA LYS A 287 -17.96 -6.63 38.35
C LYS A 287 -17.82 -5.67 37.19
N THR A 288 -18.08 -6.19 35.99
CA THR A 288 -18.55 -5.38 34.87
C THR A 288 -19.84 -4.72 35.36
N LEU A 289 -19.83 -3.41 35.48
CA LEU A 289 -21.05 -2.60 35.56
C LEU A 289 -21.52 -2.34 34.12
#